data_cd980d8d9fb16903181d5f867da009c5
#
_entry.id   cd980d8d9fb16903181d5f867da009c5
#
_cell.length_a   1.000
_cell.length_b   1.000
_cell.length_c   1.000
_cell.angle_alpha   90.00
_cell.angle_beta   90.00
_cell.angle_gamma   90.00
#
_symmetry.space_group_name_H-M   'P 1'
#
loop_
_entity.id
_entity.type
_entity.pdbx_description
1 polymer ?
#
loop_
_entity_poly.entity_id
_entity_poly.type
_entity_poly.pdbx_seq_one_letter_code
_entity_poly.pdbx_strand_id
1 'polypeptide(L)'
;CIRDRCYVRRAIGVILSLVCMVVCAGGSYMLVKAGNTLDNIAGNVKTTDTVSAYVMTDDPAQTLMDAKDYVFAITEKYDYEHTQKAIEKINETVGTQIRTQVYDNIPDMVQALYEGSADAMLMNVAYVDVVEAQDGYETFSSRTRTLYDHEEENVVTEDSQTAEKSITTDPFVVYISGSDTRNLTLTTSRSDVNILAVVNPSTKQVLLINTPRDYYVDTAASAGAKDK
;
A
#
# COMPACT_ATOMS: atom_id res chain seq x y z
N CYS A 1 -56.26 -27.13 33.75
CA CYS A 1 -55.67 -27.77 32.55
C CYS A 1 -55.70 -26.93 31.26
N ILE A 2 -56.72 -26.14 30.95
CA ILE A 2 -56.80 -25.35 29.71
C ILE A 2 -55.98 -24.04 29.83
N ARG A 3 -55.97 -23.45 31.02
CA ARG A 3 -55.23 -22.19 31.30
C ARG A 3 -53.71 -22.33 31.26
N ASP A 4 -53.18 -23.47 31.68
CA ASP A 4 -51.74 -23.73 31.69
C ASP A 4 -51.19 -23.95 30.25
N ARG A 5 -51.96 -24.57 29.39
CA ARG A 5 -51.60 -24.76 27.96
C ARG A 5 -51.53 -23.43 27.20
N CYS A 6 -52.36 -22.46 27.57
CA CYS A 6 -52.32 -21.11 26.97
C CYS A 6 -51.08 -20.32 27.42
N TYR A 7 -50.64 -20.48 28.67
CA TYR A 7 -49.46 -19.84 29.23
C TYR A 7 -48.18 -20.38 28.59
N VAL A 8 -48.07 -21.69 28.43
CA VAL A 8 -46.93 -22.34 27.78
C VAL A 8 -46.79 -21.91 26.31
N ARG A 9 -47.91 -21.85 25.58
CA ARG A 9 -47.90 -21.38 24.17
C ARG A 9 -47.46 -19.91 24.06
N ARG A 10 -47.88 -19.04 24.98
CA ARG A 10 -47.42 -17.64 25.02
C ARG A 10 -45.96 -17.53 25.38
N ALA A 11 -45.46 -18.31 26.33
CA ALA A 11 -44.05 -18.33 26.71
C ALA A 11 -43.16 -18.80 25.54
N ILE A 12 -43.56 -19.87 24.84
CA ILE A 12 -42.88 -20.36 23.64
C ILE A 12 -42.85 -19.28 22.54
N GLY A 13 -43.97 -18.58 22.31
CA GLY A 13 -44.05 -17.50 21.32
C GLY A 13 -43.11 -16.34 21.65
N VAL A 14 -43.02 -15.94 22.94
CA VAL A 14 -42.08 -14.89 23.39
C VAL A 14 -40.64 -15.33 23.22
N ILE A 15 -40.31 -16.56 23.59
CA ILE A 15 -38.94 -17.08 23.42
C ILE A 15 -38.55 -17.12 21.94
N LEU A 16 -39.45 -17.61 21.07
CA LEU A 16 -39.20 -17.67 19.63
C LEU A 16 -39.04 -16.29 19.02
N SER A 17 -39.83 -15.29 19.45
CA SER A 17 -39.66 -13.90 18.96
C SER A 17 -38.35 -13.26 19.41
N LEU A 18 -37.88 -13.56 20.64
CA LEU A 18 -36.58 -13.09 21.12
C LEU A 18 -35.45 -13.72 20.35
N VAL A 19 -35.50 -15.02 20.07
CA VAL A 19 -34.50 -15.70 19.24
C VAL A 19 -34.46 -15.09 17.82
N CYS A 20 -35.65 -14.89 17.23
CA CYS A 20 -35.75 -14.27 15.91
C CYS A 20 -35.15 -12.83 15.90
N MET A 21 -35.42 -12.06 16.96
CA MET A 21 -34.84 -10.69 17.08
C MET A 21 -33.32 -10.71 17.17
N VAL A 22 -32.73 -11.65 17.92
CA VAL A 22 -31.26 -11.79 18.03
C VAL A 22 -30.67 -12.21 16.69
N VAL A 23 -31.31 -13.14 15.97
CA VAL A 23 -30.84 -13.57 14.63
C VAL A 23 -30.91 -12.42 13.63
N CYS A 24 -31.98 -11.65 13.63
CA CYS A 24 -32.13 -10.49 12.75
C CYS A 24 -31.10 -9.38 13.08
N ALA A 25 -30.87 -9.11 14.36
CA ALA A 25 -29.87 -8.13 14.79
C ALA A 25 -28.45 -8.57 14.39
N GLY A 26 -28.11 -9.86 14.59
CA GLY A 26 -26.83 -10.42 14.17
C GLY A 26 -26.66 -10.41 12.65
N GLY A 27 -27.70 -10.75 11.92
CA GLY A 27 -27.70 -10.68 10.44
C GLY A 27 -27.54 -9.25 9.93
N SER A 28 -28.24 -8.30 10.52
CA SER A 28 -28.09 -6.88 10.15
C SER A 28 -26.68 -6.35 10.44
N TYR A 29 -26.10 -6.72 11.58
CA TYR A 29 -24.72 -6.35 11.90
C TYR A 29 -23.72 -6.91 10.89
N MET A 30 -23.87 -8.17 10.47
CA MET A 30 -23.03 -8.80 9.46
C MET A 30 -23.19 -8.13 8.08
N LEU A 31 -24.42 -7.78 7.70
CA LEU A 31 -24.67 -7.08 6.43
C LEU A 31 -24.05 -5.68 6.40
N VAL A 32 -24.18 -4.92 7.50
CA VAL A 32 -23.52 -3.59 7.60
C VAL A 32 -22.01 -3.72 7.55
N LYS A 33 -21.44 -4.71 8.25
CA LYS A 33 -20.01 -4.94 8.22
C LYS A 33 -19.50 -5.36 6.83
N ALA A 34 -20.25 -6.23 6.15
CA ALA A 34 -19.95 -6.62 4.77
C ALA A 34 -20.09 -5.43 3.79
N GLY A 35 -21.11 -4.58 3.96
CA GLY A 35 -21.30 -3.35 3.19
C GLY A 35 -20.11 -2.39 3.36
N ASN A 36 -19.72 -2.10 4.59
CA ASN A 36 -18.56 -1.24 4.87
C ASN A 36 -17.25 -1.81 4.32
N THR A 37 -17.11 -3.14 4.29
CA THR A 37 -15.94 -3.80 3.67
C THR A 37 -15.97 -3.65 2.16
N LEU A 38 -17.14 -3.77 1.54
CA LEU A 38 -17.32 -3.56 0.10
C LEU A 38 -17.14 -2.09 -0.29
N ASP A 39 -17.62 -1.16 0.52
CA ASP A 39 -17.42 0.27 0.31
C ASP A 39 -15.93 0.65 0.43
N ASN A 40 -15.19 0.02 1.34
CA ASN A 40 -13.73 0.19 1.44
C ASN A 40 -12.96 -0.44 0.27
N ILE A 41 -13.52 -1.44 -0.39
CA ILE A 41 -12.94 -2.08 -1.58
C ILE A 41 -13.36 -1.32 -2.86
N ALA A 42 -14.56 -0.78 -2.90
CA ALA A 42 -15.14 -0.12 -4.07
C ALA A 42 -14.95 1.41 -4.09
N GLY A 43 -14.58 2.01 -2.96
CA GLY A 43 -14.42 3.47 -2.84
C GLY A 43 -13.10 3.84 -2.19
N ASN A 44 -12.26 4.53 -2.93
CA ASN A 44 -11.03 5.14 -2.46
C ASN A 44 -10.02 4.16 -1.84
N VAL A 45 -9.26 3.48 -2.67
CA VAL A 45 -7.99 2.90 -2.24
C VAL A 45 -7.12 4.08 -1.82
N LYS A 46 -7.07 4.35 -0.52
CA LYS A 46 -6.07 5.27 0.03
C LYS A 46 -4.73 4.55 -0.08
N THR A 47 -3.93 4.93 -1.02
CA THR A 47 -2.52 4.57 -1.05
C THR A 47 -1.76 5.65 -0.31
N THR A 48 -0.95 5.25 0.64
CA THR A 48 -0.03 6.15 1.32
C THR A 48 1.32 5.97 0.64
N ASP A 49 1.78 7.01 -0.05
CA ASP A 49 3.14 7.06 -0.55
C ASP A 49 4.02 7.70 0.52
N THR A 50 5.10 7.02 0.88
CA THR A 50 6.02 7.48 1.92
C THR A 50 7.40 7.69 1.30
N VAL A 51 7.85 8.93 1.32
CA VAL A 51 9.24 9.28 0.98
C VAL A 51 10.02 9.47 2.26
N SER A 52 11.06 8.66 2.44
CA SER A 52 11.89 8.67 3.64
C SER A 52 13.26 9.29 3.39
N ALA A 53 13.75 10.03 4.39
CA ALA A 53 15.14 10.46 4.44
C ALA A 53 15.95 9.40 5.18
N TYR A 54 16.88 8.76 4.46
CA TYR A 54 17.77 7.73 4.99
C TYR A 54 19.14 8.33 5.29
N VAL A 55 19.71 7.94 6.43
CA VAL A 55 21.09 8.20 6.82
C VAL A 55 21.76 6.89 7.24
N MET A 56 23.07 6.87 7.35
CA MET A 56 23.79 5.70 7.88
C MET A 56 23.38 5.44 9.32
N THR A 57 23.40 4.18 9.77
CA THR A 57 22.99 3.80 11.14
C THR A 57 23.84 4.48 12.22
N ASP A 58 25.12 4.73 11.92
CA ASP A 58 26.09 5.39 12.80
C ASP A 58 26.13 6.92 12.65
N ASP A 59 25.28 7.50 11.81
CA ASP A 59 25.19 8.95 11.61
C ASP A 59 24.76 9.65 12.92
N PRO A 60 25.37 10.79 13.29
CA PRO A 60 25.09 11.50 14.54
C PRO A 60 23.76 12.24 14.54
N ALA A 61 23.17 12.61 13.38
CA ALA A 61 21.92 13.36 13.31
C ALA A 61 20.76 12.53 13.84
N GLN A 62 20.00 13.07 14.76
CA GLN A 62 18.78 12.42 15.32
C GLN A 62 17.50 13.06 14.80
N THR A 63 17.59 14.26 14.26
CA THR A 63 16.47 15.04 13.74
C THR A 63 16.84 15.71 12.42
N LEU A 64 15.83 16.16 11.66
CA LEU A 64 16.07 16.97 10.46
C LEU A 64 16.84 18.24 10.74
N MET A 65 16.70 18.83 11.92
CA MET A 65 17.44 20.03 12.29
C MET A 65 18.94 19.79 12.41
N ASP A 66 19.35 18.58 12.83
CA ASP A 66 20.77 18.19 12.90
C ASP A 66 21.34 17.98 11.48
N ALA A 67 20.49 17.59 10.52
CA ALA A 67 20.85 17.34 9.14
C ALA A 67 20.66 18.55 8.20
N LYS A 68 20.42 19.76 8.73
CA LYS A 68 20.14 20.96 7.92
C LYS A 68 21.22 21.32 6.90
N ASP A 69 22.47 21.01 7.21
CA ASP A 69 23.63 21.29 6.37
C ASP A 69 24.07 20.07 5.53
N TYR A 70 23.32 18.97 5.59
CA TYR A 70 23.59 17.74 4.85
C TYR A 70 23.36 17.89 3.36
N VAL A 71 24.05 17.06 2.59
CA VAL A 71 23.82 16.86 1.16
C VAL A 71 22.90 15.65 0.99
N PHE A 72 21.71 15.88 0.46
CA PHE A 72 20.74 14.83 0.22
C PHE A 72 20.85 14.30 -1.21
N ALA A 73 21.15 13.03 -1.36
CA ALA A 73 21.09 12.35 -2.65
C ALA A 73 19.62 12.18 -3.07
N ILE A 74 19.31 12.57 -4.30
CA ILE A 74 17.99 12.43 -4.91
C ILE A 74 18.11 11.91 -6.34
N THR A 75 17.00 11.44 -6.92
CA THR A 75 16.90 11.16 -8.35
C THR A 75 15.70 11.87 -8.95
N GLU A 76 15.85 12.34 -10.19
CA GLU A 76 14.75 12.95 -10.96
C GLU A 76 14.04 11.95 -11.86
N LYS A 77 14.56 10.72 -11.96
CA LYS A 77 14.02 9.69 -12.86
C LYS A 77 12.91 8.86 -12.23
N TYR A 78 12.88 8.79 -10.91
CA TYR A 78 11.95 7.94 -10.18
C TYR A 78 11.26 8.76 -9.09
N ASP A 79 9.94 8.72 -9.09
CA ASP A 79 9.09 9.31 -8.03
C ASP A 79 9.43 10.79 -7.71
N TYR A 80 9.78 11.56 -8.76
CA TYR A 80 10.26 12.93 -8.62
C TYR A 80 9.24 13.85 -7.94
N GLU A 81 7.96 13.68 -8.26
CA GLU A 81 6.89 14.54 -7.71
C GLU A 81 6.78 14.39 -6.18
N HIS A 82 6.72 13.17 -5.66
CA HIS A 82 6.66 12.93 -4.22
C HIS A 82 7.98 13.31 -3.52
N THR A 83 9.11 13.10 -4.19
CA THR A 83 10.42 13.55 -3.67
C THR A 83 10.49 15.08 -3.55
N GLN A 84 9.95 15.83 -4.50
CA GLN A 84 9.90 17.30 -4.43
C GLN A 84 9.00 17.79 -3.27
N LYS A 85 7.85 17.19 -3.08
CA LYS A 85 6.97 17.51 -1.95
C LYS A 85 7.64 17.21 -0.60
N ALA A 86 8.37 16.10 -0.52
CA ALA A 86 9.16 15.77 0.67
C ALA A 86 10.24 16.83 0.93
N ILE A 87 10.97 17.29 -0.11
CA ILE A 87 11.97 18.35 -0.03
C ILE A 87 11.34 19.65 0.45
N GLU A 88 10.20 20.05 -0.11
CA GLU A 88 9.47 21.24 0.33
C GLU A 88 9.12 21.17 1.81
N LYS A 89 8.63 20.02 2.26
CA LYS A 89 8.26 19.81 3.66
C LYS A 89 9.45 19.81 4.60
N ILE A 90 10.57 19.23 4.17
CA ILE A 90 11.83 19.28 4.91
C ILE A 90 12.30 20.74 5.02
N ASN A 91 12.31 21.50 3.91
CA ASN A 91 12.69 22.91 3.89
C ASN A 91 11.82 23.77 4.83
N GLU A 92 10.51 23.52 4.85
CA GLU A 92 9.59 24.17 5.81
C GLU A 92 9.97 23.86 7.27
N THR A 93 10.30 22.59 7.54
CA THR A 93 10.61 22.14 8.91
C THR A 93 11.96 22.68 9.38
N VAL A 94 12.97 22.70 8.52
CA VAL A 94 14.33 23.16 8.83
C VAL A 94 14.45 24.69 8.75
N GLY A 95 13.53 25.34 8.01
CA GLY A 95 13.52 26.81 7.82
C GLY A 95 14.57 27.31 6.80
N THR A 96 15.23 26.39 6.10
CA THR A 96 16.23 26.70 5.05
C THR A 96 16.11 25.66 3.93
N GLN A 97 16.61 26.02 2.74
CA GLN A 97 16.72 25.05 1.66
C GLN A 97 17.85 24.06 1.95
N ILE A 98 17.52 22.76 1.90
CA ILE A 98 18.52 21.69 1.98
C ILE A 98 19.33 21.63 0.69
N ARG A 99 20.56 21.13 0.80
CA ARG A 99 21.42 20.87 -0.37
C ARG A 99 21.06 19.52 -0.95
N THR A 100 20.75 19.47 -2.24
CA THR A 100 20.45 18.24 -2.95
C THR A 100 21.50 17.95 -4.01
N GLN A 101 21.81 16.69 -4.22
CA GLN A 101 22.64 16.19 -5.31
C GLN A 101 21.86 15.15 -6.10
N VAL A 102 21.76 15.36 -7.41
CA VAL A 102 21.00 14.50 -8.31
C VAL A 102 21.88 13.36 -8.81
N TYR A 103 21.32 12.15 -8.76
CA TYR A 103 21.93 10.92 -9.28
C TYR A 103 21.03 10.29 -10.36
N ASP A 104 21.67 9.55 -11.26
CA ASP A 104 20.97 8.94 -12.40
C ASP A 104 20.05 7.78 -12.04
N ASN A 105 20.37 7.09 -10.94
CA ASN A 105 19.62 5.92 -10.48
C ASN A 105 19.74 5.74 -8.96
N ILE A 106 18.90 4.88 -8.40
CA ILE A 106 18.87 4.62 -6.96
C ILE A 106 20.14 3.92 -6.45
N PRO A 107 20.73 2.92 -7.15
CA PRO A 107 22.00 2.33 -6.72
C PRO A 107 23.12 3.34 -6.56
N ASP A 108 23.24 4.33 -7.47
CA ASP A 108 24.26 5.39 -7.35
C ASP A 108 24.02 6.27 -6.11
N MET A 109 22.74 6.53 -5.76
CA MET A 109 22.39 7.24 -4.52
C MET A 109 22.81 6.45 -3.28
N VAL A 110 22.53 5.14 -3.25
CA VAL A 110 22.93 4.27 -2.13
C VAL A 110 24.43 4.18 -2.02
N GLN A 111 25.13 4.06 -3.14
CA GLN A 111 26.60 4.07 -3.15
C GLN A 111 27.16 5.38 -2.62
N ALA A 112 26.59 6.52 -3.05
CA ALA A 112 26.98 7.84 -2.55
C ALA A 112 26.80 7.99 -1.04
N LEU A 113 25.72 7.44 -0.48
CA LEU A 113 25.47 7.40 0.95
C LEU A 113 26.50 6.50 1.67
N TYR A 114 26.82 5.33 1.11
CA TYR A 114 27.80 4.40 1.69
C TYR A 114 29.22 4.92 1.68
N GLU A 115 29.59 5.68 0.64
CA GLU A 115 30.91 6.29 0.48
C GLU A 115 31.03 7.63 1.21
N GLY A 116 29.95 8.19 1.73
CA GLY A 116 29.91 9.48 2.41
C GLY A 116 30.07 10.68 1.45
N SER A 117 29.82 10.50 0.15
CA SER A 117 29.70 11.59 -0.81
C SER A 117 28.35 12.31 -0.77
N ALA A 118 27.36 11.67 -0.19
CA ALA A 118 26.12 12.26 0.29
C ALA A 118 25.92 11.88 1.76
N ASP A 119 25.40 12.81 2.56
CA ASP A 119 25.19 12.60 4.00
C ASP A 119 23.85 11.90 4.28
N ALA A 120 22.87 12.13 3.41
CA ALA A 120 21.53 11.54 3.46
C ALA A 120 21.02 11.23 2.06
N MET A 121 19.97 10.44 1.94
CA MET A 121 19.24 10.23 0.68
C MET A 121 17.75 10.28 0.88
N LEU A 122 17.01 10.77 -0.12
CA LEU A 122 15.55 10.74 -0.15
C LEU A 122 15.10 9.69 -1.14
N MET A 123 14.29 8.74 -0.67
CA MET A 123 13.78 7.66 -1.50
C MET A 123 12.41 7.21 -1.00
N ASN A 124 11.50 6.88 -1.92
CA ASN A 124 10.24 6.26 -1.56
C ASN A 124 10.50 4.86 -0.97
N VAL A 125 9.84 4.56 0.13
CA VAL A 125 9.95 3.28 0.86
C VAL A 125 9.67 2.07 -0.05
N ALA A 126 8.82 2.23 -1.05
CA ALA A 126 8.51 1.18 -2.02
C ALA A 126 9.74 0.65 -2.79
N TYR A 127 10.83 1.43 -2.89
CA TYR A 127 12.05 1.00 -3.56
C TYR A 127 13.05 0.26 -2.67
N VAL A 128 12.82 0.17 -1.36
CA VAL A 128 13.75 -0.50 -0.43
C VAL A 128 13.98 -1.95 -0.82
N ASP A 129 12.90 -2.69 -1.07
CA ASP A 129 13.01 -4.10 -1.48
C ASP A 129 13.73 -4.28 -2.84
N VAL A 130 13.56 -3.30 -3.75
CA VAL A 130 14.23 -3.30 -5.06
C VAL A 130 15.74 -3.06 -4.89
N VAL A 131 16.12 -2.19 -3.95
CA VAL A 131 17.53 -1.95 -3.59
C VAL A 131 18.13 -3.21 -2.99
N GLU A 132 17.47 -3.82 -2.00
CA GLU A 132 17.97 -5.00 -1.30
C GLU A 132 18.02 -6.27 -2.18
N ALA A 133 17.26 -6.27 -3.29
CA ALA A 133 17.32 -7.37 -4.27
C ALA A 133 18.56 -7.28 -5.19
N GLN A 134 19.35 -6.21 -5.13
CA GLN A 134 20.54 -6.03 -5.96
C GLN A 134 21.79 -6.49 -5.23
N ASP A 135 22.71 -7.11 -5.99
CA ASP A 135 23.98 -7.59 -5.46
C ASP A 135 24.80 -6.43 -4.84
N GLY A 136 25.17 -6.58 -3.57
CA GLY A 136 25.94 -5.60 -2.80
C GLY A 136 25.12 -4.61 -1.97
N TYR A 137 23.79 -4.61 -2.10
CA TYR A 137 22.87 -3.74 -1.35
C TYR A 137 21.89 -4.49 -0.43
N GLU A 138 22.07 -5.81 -0.28
CA GLU A 138 21.17 -6.69 0.49
C GLU A 138 21.04 -6.30 1.96
N THR A 139 21.96 -5.47 2.44
CA THR A 139 22.02 -5.01 3.83
C THR A 139 21.58 -3.55 4.00
N PHE A 140 20.90 -2.96 3.01
CA PHE A 140 20.56 -1.55 3.03
C PHE A 140 19.80 -1.17 4.32
N SER A 141 18.71 -1.84 4.67
CA SER A 141 17.92 -1.54 5.87
C SER A 141 18.69 -1.77 7.19
N SER A 142 19.70 -2.63 7.20
CA SER A 142 20.52 -2.86 8.39
C SER A 142 21.66 -1.84 8.54
N ARG A 143 22.11 -1.23 7.44
CA ARG A 143 23.17 -0.21 7.41
C ARG A 143 22.65 1.22 7.48
N THR A 144 21.38 1.42 7.17
CA THR A 144 20.75 2.73 7.17
C THR A 144 19.65 2.80 8.23
N ARG A 145 19.21 3.98 8.54
CA ARG A 145 18.01 4.25 9.32
C ARG A 145 17.26 5.45 8.77
N THR A 146 15.98 5.48 9.01
CA THR A 146 15.15 6.62 8.65
C THR A 146 15.36 7.75 9.65
N LEU A 147 15.61 8.95 9.13
CA LEU A 147 15.70 10.19 9.89
C LEU A 147 14.36 10.94 9.89
N TYR A 148 13.60 10.85 8.79
CA TYR A 148 12.33 11.53 8.59
C TYR A 148 11.49 10.78 7.55
N ASP A 149 10.18 10.73 7.78
CA ASP A 149 9.19 10.19 6.86
C ASP A 149 8.21 11.28 6.44
N HIS A 150 8.02 11.41 5.15
CA HIS A 150 6.96 12.23 4.56
C HIS A 150 5.91 11.30 3.98
N GLU A 151 4.74 11.27 4.62
CA GLU A 151 3.60 10.49 4.18
C GLU A 151 2.64 11.37 3.38
N GLU A 152 2.30 10.97 2.17
CA GLU A 152 1.26 11.57 1.36
C GLU A 152 0.12 10.58 1.17
N GLU A 153 -1.07 10.93 1.67
CA GLU A 153 -2.28 10.18 1.37
C GLU A 153 -2.72 10.52 -0.06
N ASN A 154 -2.42 9.65 -1.01
CA ASN A 154 -3.06 9.70 -2.31
C ASN A 154 -4.41 9.01 -2.21
N VAL A 155 -5.45 9.81 -2.17
CA VAL A 155 -6.79 9.34 -2.49
C VAL A 155 -6.78 9.14 -4.00
N VAL A 156 -6.51 7.91 -4.45
CA VAL A 156 -6.83 7.54 -5.82
C VAL A 156 -8.35 7.58 -5.90
N THR A 157 -8.90 8.77 -6.09
CA THR A 157 -10.16 8.89 -6.76
C THR A 157 -9.85 8.35 -8.15
N GLU A 158 -10.10 7.07 -8.38
CA GLU A 158 -10.35 6.66 -9.75
C GLU A 158 -11.36 7.70 -10.25
N ASP A 159 -10.88 8.50 -11.18
CA ASP A 159 -11.75 9.33 -12.01
C ASP A 159 -12.58 8.32 -12.80
N SER A 160 -13.54 7.74 -12.07
CA SER A 160 -14.55 6.90 -12.61
C SER A 160 -15.43 7.79 -13.47
N GLN A 161 -14.95 8.08 -14.66
CA GLN A 161 -15.86 8.15 -15.79
C GLN A 161 -16.47 6.75 -16.02
N THR A 162 -16.89 6.14 -14.93
CA THR A 162 -17.78 5.01 -14.96
C THR A 162 -19.18 5.57 -15.12
N ALA A 163 -19.62 5.68 -16.37
CA ALA A 163 -21.02 5.37 -16.62
C ALA A 163 -21.36 4.19 -15.73
N GLU A 164 -22.45 4.27 -14.97
CA GLU A 164 -22.91 3.25 -14.01
C GLU A 164 -22.76 1.84 -14.58
N LYS A 165 -21.55 1.26 -14.46
CA LYS A 165 -21.30 -0.11 -14.87
C LYS A 165 -21.85 -1.02 -13.78
N SER A 166 -22.89 -1.72 -14.13
CA SER A 166 -23.45 -2.72 -13.23
C SER A 166 -22.57 -3.96 -13.25
N ILE A 167 -21.98 -4.31 -12.10
CA ILE A 167 -21.19 -5.55 -11.93
C ILE A 167 -22.01 -6.82 -12.19
N THR A 168 -23.33 -6.71 -12.33
CA THR A 168 -24.23 -7.83 -12.66
C THR A 168 -24.45 -8.02 -14.14
N THR A 169 -24.17 -7.00 -14.96
CA THR A 169 -24.43 -7.02 -16.42
C THR A 169 -23.19 -6.72 -17.26
N ASP A 170 -22.29 -5.86 -16.77
CA ASP A 170 -21.13 -5.42 -17.53
C ASP A 170 -19.89 -6.23 -17.20
N PRO A 171 -19.01 -6.50 -18.18
CA PRO A 171 -17.75 -7.16 -17.94
C PRO A 171 -16.83 -6.30 -17.04
N PHE A 172 -16.16 -6.97 -16.10
CA PHE A 172 -15.18 -6.34 -15.22
C PHE A 172 -13.94 -7.21 -15.03
N VAL A 173 -12.85 -6.61 -14.58
CA VAL A 173 -11.59 -7.28 -14.29
C VAL A 173 -11.27 -7.17 -12.82
N VAL A 174 -10.88 -8.29 -12.22
CA VAL A 174 -10.39 -8.35 -10.83
C VAL A 174 -8.93 -8.81 -10.86
N TYR A 175 -8.06 -8.05 -10.23
CA TYR A 175 -6.70 -8.47 -9.97
C TYR A 175 -6.63 -9.15 -8.59
N ILE A 176 -6.15 -10.39 -8.58
CA ILE A 176 -6.01 -11.21 -7.37
C ILE A 176 -4.50 -11.37 -7.14
N SER A 177 -4.03 -10.81 -6.04
CA SER A 177 -2.65 -10.89 -5.60
C SER A 177 -2.56 -11.69 -4.31
N GLY A 178 -1.75 -12.72 -4.30
CA GLY A 178 -1.46 -13.53 -3.10
C GLY A 178 -0.08 -13.22 -2.56
N SER A 179 -0.01 -12.89 -1.28
CA SER A 179 1.25 -12.62 -0.58
C SER A 179 1.56 -13.72 0.42
N ASP A 180 2.82 -14.14 0.50
CA ASP A 180 3.30 -15.12 1.50
C ASP A 180 3.61 -14.46 2.88
N THR A 181 3.18 -13.24 3.08
CA THR A 181 3.42 -12.54 4.34
C THR A 181 2.53 -13.10 5.45
N ARG A 182 3.14 -13.60 6.50
CA ARG A 182 2.45 -14.09 7.71
C ARG A 182 2.04 -12.95 8.66
N ASN A 183 2.45 -11.73 8.40
CA ASN A 183 2.09 -10.55 9.17
C ASN A 183 0.77 -9.96 8.69
N LEU A 184 -0.14 -9.69 9.62
CA LEU A 184 -1.44 -9.08 9.35
C LEU A 184 -1.35 -7.58 8.97
N THR A 185 -0.21 -6.96 9.15
CA THR A 185 0.09 -5.60 8.68
C THR A 185 0.82 -5.69 7.35
N LEU A 186 0.08 -5.50 6.27
CA LEU A 186 0.60 -5.43 4.90
C LEU A 186 1.28 -4.07 4.70
N THR A 187 2.54 -3.94 5.10
CA THR A 187 3.32 -2.72 4.80
C THR A 187 4.09 -2.86 3.50
N THR A 188 4.69 -4.00 3.22
CA THR A 188 5.35 -4.31 1.95
C THR A 188 5.46 -5.82 1.82
N SER A 189 5.00 -6.38 0.73
CA SER A 189 5.09 -7.82 0.48
C SER A 189 5.16 -8.12 -1.00
N ARG A 190 6.03 -9.06 -1.36
CA ARG A 190 6.06 -9.60 -2.73
C ARG A 190 4.79 -10.41 -2.99
N SER A 191 4.23 -10.24 -4.17
CA SER A 191 3.12 -11.07 -4.62
C SER A 191 3.65 -12.35 -5.24
N ASP A 192 3.36 -13.49 -4.62
CA ASP A 192 3.75 -14.79 -5.15
C ASP A 192 2.75 -15.37 -6.15
N VAL A 193 1.51 -14.86 -6.13
CA VAL A 193 0.44 -15.24 -7.03
C VAL A 193 -0.20 -13.99 -7.61
N ASN A 194 -0.22 -13.90 -8.94
CA ASN A 194 -0.82 -12.79 -9.67
C ASN A 194 -1.81 -13.35 -10.70
N ILE A 195 -3.10 -13.12 -10.49
CA ILE A 195 -4.15 -13.59 -11.37
C ILE A 195 -5.03 -12.41 -11.78
N LEU A 196 -5.21 -12.24 -13.09
CA LEU A 196 -6.24 -11.38 -13.65
C LEU A 196 -7.48 -12.23 -13.92
N ALA A 197 -8.57 -11.95 -13.23
CA ALA A 197 -9.88 -12.57 -13.46
C ALA A 197 -10.74 -11.61 -14.27
N VAL A 198 -11.00 -11.94 -15.53
CA VAL A 198 -11.94 -11.20 -16.39
C VAL A 198 -13.30 -11.88 -16.28
N VAL A 199 -14.27 -11.18 -15.72
CA VAL A 199 -15.62 -11.69 -15.48
C VAL A 199 -16.59 -11.05 -16.45
N ASN A 200 -17.34 -11.86 -17.17
CA ASN A 200 -18.45 -11.39 -18.02
C ASN A 200 -19.77 -11.98 -17.46
N PRO A 201 -20.54 -11.21 -16.69
CA PRO A 201 -21.78 -11.68 -16.10
C PRO A 201 -22.86 -12.02 -17.14
N SER A 202 -22.90 -11.29 -18.26
CA SER A 202 -23.89 -11.49 -19.33
C SER A 202 -23.73 -12.83 -20.02
N THR A 203 -22.48 -13.27 -20.25
CA THR A 203 -22.18 -14.58 -20.86
C THR A 203 -21.93 -15.68 -19.81
N LYS A 204 -21.88 -15.32 -18.53
CA LYS A 204 -21.53 -16.20 -17.41
C LYS A 204 -20.19 -16.89 -17.59
N GLN A 205 -19.21 -16.15 -18.15
CA GLN A 205 -17.86 -16.64 -18.39
C GLN A 205 -16.86 -15.92 -17.47
N VAL A 206 -15.87 -16.66 -17.04
CA VAL A 206 -14.72 -16.15 -16.28
C VAL A 206 -13.45 -16.65 -16.97
N LEU A 207 -12.58 -15.71 -17.35
CA LEU A 207 -11.23 -16.00 -17.83
C LEU A 207 -10.24 -15.70 -16.72
N LEU A 208 -9.43 -16.66 -16.36
CA LEU A 208 -8.34 -16.49 -15.40
C LEU A 208 -7.02 -16.47 -16.17
N ILE A 209 -6.27 -15.40 -16.01
CA ILE A 209 -4.94 -15.23 -16.60
C ILE A 209 -3.95 -15.21 -15.43
N ASN A 210 -3.17 -16.28 -15.31
CA ASN A 210 -2.09 -16.33 -14.32
C ASN A 210 -0.85 -15.66 -14.88
N THR A 211 -0.31 -14.67 -14.16
CA THR A 211 0.96 -14.03 -14.48
C THR A 211 2.03 -14.62 -13.57
N PRO A 212 2.97 -15.41 -14.11
CA PRO A 212 4.05 -15.95 -13.30
C PRO A 212 4.87 -14.83 -12.64
N ARG A 213 5.28 -15.06 -11.41
CA ARG A 213 6.10 -14.15 -10.61
C ARG A 213 7.45 -13.85 -11.27
N ASP A 214 8.03 -14.84 -11.95
CA ASP A 214 9.38 -14.80 -12.47
C ASP A 214 9.45 -14.38 -13.96
N TYR A 215 8.50 -13.54 -14.41
CA TYR A 215 8.61 -12.94 -15.73
C TYR A 215 9.78 -11.97 -15.79
N TYR A 216 10.66 -12.19 -16.78
CA TYR A 216 11.76 -11.28 -17.09
C TYR A 216 11.25 -10.23 -18.09
N VAL A 217 10.76 -9.13 -17.59
CA VAL A 217 10.09 -8.07 -18.38
C VAL A 217 10.67 -6.69 -18.05
N ASP A 218 10.48 -5.77 -18.96
CA ASP A 218 10.76 -4.37 -18.71
C ASP A 218 9.73 -3.84 -17.70
N THR A 219 10.19 -3.42 -16.52
CA THR A 219 9.31 -2.83 -15.52
C THR A 219 9.43 -1.32 -15.53
N ALA A 220 8.34 -0.62 -15.21
CA ALA A 220 8.35 0.84 -15.11
C ALA A 220 9.33 1.33 -14.03
N ALA A 221 9.51 0.54 -12.95
CA ALA A 221 10.42 0.85 -11.86
C ALA A 221 11.90 0.69 -12.22
N SER A 222 12.24 -0.13 -13.21
CA SER A 222 13.62 -0.40 -13.63
C SER A 222 14.09 0.43 -14.83
N ALA A 223 13.33 1.48 -15.21
CA ALA A 223 13.65 2.37 -16.34
C ALA A 223 13.99 1.65 -17.64
N GLY A 224 13.31 0.52 -17.90
CA GLY A 224 13.52 -0.29 -19.10
C GLY A 224 14.62 -1.34 -18.96
N ALA A 225 15.25 -1.48 -17.80
CA ALA A 225 16.04 -2.68 -17.50
C ALA A 225 15.07 -3.85 -17.22
N LYS A 226 15.43 -5.04 -17.73
CA LYS A 226 14.63 -6.23 -17.49
C LYS A 226 14.87 -6.75 -16.09
N ASP A 227 13.81 -7.00 -15.35
CA ASP A 227 13.83 -7.56 -14.00
C ASP A 227 12.86 -8.73 -13.87
N LYS A 228 13.04 -9.55 -12.81
CA LYS A 228 12.21 -10.72 -12.47
C LYS A 228 11.12 -10.33 -11.50
#